data_5702ed7bbae188e0e3258ba6bbd985f0
#
_entry.id   5702ed7bbae188e0e3258ba6bbd985f0
#
_cell.length_a   1.000
_cell.length_b   1.000
_cell.length_c   1.000
_cell.angle_alpha   90.00
_cell.angle_beta   90.00
_cell.angle_gamma   90.00
#
_symmetry.space_group_name_H-M   'P 1'
#
loop_
_entity.id
_entity.type
_entity.pdbx_description
1 polymer ?
#
loop_
_entity_poly.entity_id
_entity_poly.type
_entity_poly.pdbx_seq_one_letter_code
_entity_poly.pdbx_strand_id
1 'polypeptide(L)'
;MFNGNIAVARAYIGDVSTPKQLATRMGLIGAAFGLGFTIGPFIGGELSDPASKWSVFESTIFETYPYLLPCIAASVLSLLSLIVAYKNLPESLPVELRSKKSNMDLISRFKSSSKNIASTLLSGSISVVIWMTMLFVFGFTIMHAVFILYTGMDVSDGGLSFNEAQNGRIFAVIGIAGILTQGILIGPLSRTFGSRRLLPISCLITGLGLTLIPYTEPEYAFIQLGMVSILIAIGNGIFQPSSSTILTTMAKDNGLELGVVMGAQESVSAFSRILGPLTGGFVWVLTVNRSAPFDYHTAFHLCGLLMVLAAIMSLKIVKTPDKSSSEE
;
A
#
# COMPACT_ATOMS: atom_id res chain seq x y z
N MET A 1 -3.92 -10.32 11.84
CA MET A 1 -5.29 -10.84 11.68
C MET A 1 -6.39 -9.82 11.97
N PHE A 2 -6.12 -8.76 12.73
CA PHE A 2 -7.14 -7.81 13.20
C PHE A 2 -7.18 -6.47 12.45
N ASN A 3 -6.53 -6.33 11.31
CA ASN A 3 -6.50 -5.10 10.52
C ASN A 3 -7.42 -5.19 9.29
N GLY A 4 -8.70 -5.48 9.52
CA GLY A 4 -9.72 -5.55 8.47
C GLY A 4 -10.31 -4.20 8.07
N ASN A 5 -9.98 -3.11 8.76
CA ASN A 5 -10.54 -1.78 8.56
C ASN A 5 -10.32 -1.23 7.14
N ILE A 6 -9.17 -1.51 6.51
CA ILE A 6 -8.86 -1.08 5.14
C ILE A 6 -9.80 -1.75 4.14
N ALA A 7 -10.01 -3.06 4.28
CA ALA A 7 -10.91 -3.82 3.40
C ALA A 7 -12.36 -3.33 3.55
N VAL A 8 -12.80 -3.07 4.79
CA VAL A 8 -14.12 -2.52 5.09
C VAL A 8 -14.26 -1.10 4.52
N ALA A 9 -13.27 -0.23 4.69
CA ALA A 9 -13.30 1.12 4.14
C ALA A 9 -13.39 1.12 2.61
N ARG A 10 -12.65 0.23 1.93
CA ARG A 10 -12.73 0.07 0.46
C ARG A 10 -14.09 -0.46 0.03
N ALA A 11 -14.63 -1.45 0.73
CA ALA A 11 -15.98 -1.98 0.45
C ALA A 11 -17.04 -0.89 0.64
N TYR A 12 -16.99 -0.15 1.76
CA TYR A 12 -17.89 0.97 2.03
C TYR A 12 -17.87 2.01 0.92
N ILE A 13 -16.67 2.47 0.51
CA ILE A 13 -16.52 3.42 -0.59
C ILE A 13 -17.06 2.83 -1.90
N GLY A 14 -16.85 1.54 -2.14
CA GLY A 14 -17.40 0.84 -3.29
C GLY A 14 -18.92 0.84 -3.32
N ASP A 15 -19.57 0.70 -2.16
CA ASP A 15 -21.04 0.71 -2.04
C ASP A 15 -21.64 2.11 -2.27
N VAL A 16 -21.02 3.16 -1.72
CA VAL A 16 -21.57 4.53 -1.74
C VAL A 16 -21.10 5.35 -2.94
N SER A 17 -20.29 4.79 -3.85
CA SER A 17 -19.71 5.54 -4.97
C SER A 17 -20.38 5.23 -6.30
N THR A 18 -20.56 6.29 -7.10
CA THR A 18 -20.92 6.12 -8.51
C THR A 18 -19.66 5.70 -9.32
N PRO A 19 -19.81 5.04 -10.48
CA PRO A 19 -18.68 4.63 -11.32
C PRO A 19 -17.71 5.79 -11.64
N LYS A 20 -18.25 7.00 -11.90
CA LYS A 20 -17.46 8.20 -12.22
C LYS A 20 -16.62 8.71 -11.03
N GLN A 21 -17.07 8.46 -9.80
CA GLN A 21 -16.41 8.94 -8.57
C GLN A 21 -15.53 7.88 -7.90
N LEU A 22 -15.68 6.61 -8.28
CA LEU A 22 -15.09 5.48 -7.58
C LEU A 22 -13.55 5.59 -7.48
N ALA A 23 -12.88 5.85 -8.61
CA ALA A 23 -11.42 5.96 -8.61
C ALA A 23 -10.92 7.13 -7.75
N THR A 24 -11.58 8.29 -7.81
CA THR A 24 -11.23 9.45 -6.98
C THR A 24 -11.42 9.15 -5.50
N ARG A 25 -12.54 8.53 -5.12
CA ARG A 25 -12.82 8.18 -3.72
C ARG A 25 -11.90 7.07 -3.19
N MET A 26 -11.53 6.10 -4.03
CA MET A 26 -10.50 5.11 -3.69
C MET A 26 -9.13 5.77 -3.52
N GLY A 27 -8.83 6.81 -4.31
CA GLY A 27 -7.62 7.61 -4.16
C GLY A 27 -7.53 8.34 -2.82
N LEU A 28 -8.65 8.78 -2.24
CA LEU A 28 -8.67 9.42 -0.92
C LEU A 28 -8.18 8.50 0.21
N ILE A 29 -8.43 7.18 0.10
CA ILE A 29 -7.84 6.21 1.04
C ILE A 29 -6.32 6.27 0.96
N GLY A 30 -5.78 6.28 -0.27
CA GLY A 30 -4.34 6.34 -0.46
C GLY A 30 -3.73 7.68 -0.02
N ALA A 31 -4.42 8.79 -0.26
CA ALA A 31 -3.99 10.10 0.24
C ALA A 31 -3.96 10.12 1.78
N ALA A 32 -4.95 9.51 2.45
CA ALA A 32 -4.96 9.36 3.91
C ALA A 32 -3.77 8.51 4.41
N PHE A 33 -3.41 7.44 3.67
CA PHE A 33 -2.19 6.68 3.96
C PHE A 33 -0.93 7.54 3.81
N GLY A 34 -0.82 8.31 2.72
CA GLY A 34 0.31 9.22 2.49
C GLY A 34 0.46 10.23 3.63
N LEU A 35 -0.65 10.82 4.09
CA LEU A 35 -0.68 11.71 5.27
C LEU A 35 -0.19 10.97 6.52
N GLY A 36 -0.68 9.75 6.77
CA GLY A 36 -0.27 8.95 7.91
C GLY A 36 1.22 8.60 7.90
N PHE A 37 1.77 8.25 6.74
CA PHE A 37 3.21 7.97 6.58
C PHE A 37 4.09 9.21 6.71
N THR A 38 3.57 10.41 6.44
CA THR A 38 4.32 11.67 6.58
C THR A 38 4.24 12.19 8.01
N ILE A 39 3.02 12.29 8.55
CA ILE A 39 2.76 12.90 9.87
C ILE A 39 3.08 11.92 11.00
N GLY A 40 2.86 10.61 10.78
CA GLY A 40 3.05 9.57 11.81
C GLY A 40 4.47 9.53 12.37
N PRO A 41 5.51 9.35 11.55
CA PRO A 41 6.90 9.36 12.00
C PRO A 41 7.32 10.70 12.62
N PHE A 42 6.79 11.82 12.11
CA PHE A 42 7.06 13.16 12.68
C PHE A 42 6.51 13.25 14.12
N ILE A 43 5.22 12.97 14.33
CA ILE A 43 4.61 12.99 15.67
C ILE A 43 5.29 11.95 16.57
N GLY A 44 5.54 10.74 16.05
CA GLY A 44 6.19 9.67 16.80
C GLY A 44 7.59 10.05 17.28
N GLY A 45 8.39 10.68 16.41
CA GLY A 45 9.73 11.13 16.72
C GLY A 45 9.76 12.30 17.70
N GLU A 46 8.87 13.29 17.54
CA GLU A 46 8.79 14.43 18.46
C GLU A 46 8.34 14.02 19.87
N LEU A 47 7.40 13.08 19.98
CA LEU A 47 6.90 12.60 21.26
C LEU A 47 7.77 11.48 21.88
N SER A 48 8.76 10.96 21.16
CA SER A 48 9.68 9.96 21.71
C SER A 48 10.61 10.55 22.74
N ASP A 49 10.95 9.80 23.76
CA ASP A 49 11.85 10.18 24.86
C ASP A 49 11.51 11.55 25.47
N PRO A 50 10.29 11.72 26.00
CA PRO A 50 9.83 13.02 26.47
C PRO A 50 10.57 13.48 27.74
N ALA A 51 11.12 12.56 28.54
CA ALA A 51 11.86 12.90 29.75
C ALA A 51 13.18 13.63 29.43
N SER A 52 13.85 13.30 28.32
CA SER A 52 15.05 14.01 27.89
C SER A 52 14.76 15.38 27.25
N LYS A 53 13.54 15.58 26.74
CA LYS A 53 13.14 16.78 26.01
C LYS A 53 12.43 17.82 26.88
N TRP A 54 11.66 17.37 27.85
CA TRP A 54 10.81 18.24 28.69
C TRP A 54 10.91 17.86 30.17
N SER A 55 11.34 18.80 30.98
CA SER A 55 11.52 18.63 32.43
C SER A 55 10.28 18.17 33.20
N VAL A 56 9.08 18.45 32.65
CA VAL A 56 7.80 17.99 33.24
C VAL A 56 7.69 16.46 33.26
N PHE A 57 8.41 15.76 32.42
CA PHE A 57 8.39 14.31 32.32
C PHE A 57 9.58 13.63 33.02
N GLU A 58 10.53 14.41 33.59
CA GLU A 58 11.61 13.87 34.40
C GLU A 58 11.06 13.16 35.64
N SER A 59 11.70 12.06 36.02
CA SER A 59 11.31 11.21 37.17
C SER A 59 9.88 10.65 37.08
N THR A 60 9.32 10.57 35.87
CA THR A 60 8.01 9.97 35.60
C THR A 60 8.14 8.62 34.92
N ILE A 61 7.00 7.93 34.70
CA ILE A 61 6.92 6.68 33.95
C ILE A 61 7.53 6.77 32.53
N PHE A 62 7.61 7.98 31.97
CA PHE A 62 8.14 8.23 30.62
C PHE A 62 9.68 8.11 30.55
N GLU A 63 10.37 8.23 31.67
CA GLU A 63 11.82 7.96 31.76
C GLU A 63 12.10 6.47 31.60
N THR A 64 11.27 5.61 32.21
CA THR A 64 11.36 4.16 32.09
C THR A 64 10.86 3.65 30.74
N TYR A 65 9.84 4.32 30.16
CA TYR A 65 9.19 3.94 28.90
C TYR A 65 9.20 5.10 27.90
N PRO A 66 10.32 5.35 27.21
CA PRO A 66 10.51 6.54 26.35
C PRO A 66 9.54 6.58 25.16
N TYR A 67 8.99 5.45 24.74
CA TYR A 67 8.02 5.37 23.63
C TYR A 67 6.56 5.32 24.09
N LEU A 68 6.27 5.48 25.39
CA LEU A 68 4.91 5.40 25.90
C LEU A 68 4.04 6.58 25.43
N LEU A 69 4.61 7.80 25.40
CA LEU A 69 3.87 9.00 25.00
C LEU A 69 3.35 8.95 23.56
N PRO A 70 4.17 8.59 22.53
CA PRO A 70 3.65 8.40 21.17
C PRO A 70 2.61 7.28 21.08
N CYS A 71 2.72 6.20 21.86
CA CYS A 71 1.70 5.15 21.91
C CYS A 71 0.37 5.65 22.49
N ILE A 72 0.40 6.47 23.54
CA ILE A 72 -0.79 7.12 24.11
C ILE A 72 -1.41 8.05 23.06
N ALA A 73 -0.63 8.89 22.39
CA ALA A 73 -1.11 9.78 21.34
C ALA A 73 -1.80 9.00 20.21
N ALA A 74 -1.20 7.92 19.74
CA ALA A 74 -1.78 7.05 18.72
C ALA A 74 -3.10 6.41 19.21
N SER A 75 -3.16 5.99 20.48
CA SER A 75 -4.36 5.40 21.09
C SER A 75 -5.49 6.41 21.19
N VAL A 76 -5.20 7.65 21.58
CA VAL A 76 -6.19 8.75 21.65
C VAL A 76 -6.72 9.08 20.26
N LEU A 77 -5.85 9.18 19.23
CA LEU A 77 -6.26 9.42 17.85
C LEU A 77 -7.16 8.27 17.32
N SER A 78 -6.81 7.03 17.66
CA SER A 78 -7.62 5.86 17.29
C SER A 78 -9.00 5.87 17.95
N LEU A 79 -9.07 6.26 19.24
CA LEU A 79 -10.33 6.39 19.97
C LEU A 79 -11.20 7.52 19.40
N LEU A 80 -10.60 8.67 19.08
CA LEU A 80 -11.31 9.78 18.44
C LEU A 80 -11.86 9.36 17.07
N SER A 81 -11.07 8.65 16.28
CA SER A 81 -11.49 8.10 14.98
C SER A 81 -12.67 7.15 15.14
N LEU A 82 -12.66 6.27 16.15
CA LEU A 82 -13.76 5.35 16.45
C LEU A 82 -15.04 6.12 16.82
N ILE A 83 -14.93 7.15 17.67
CA ILE A 83 -16.07 7.97 18.10
C ILE A 83 -16.68 8.71 16.89
N VAL A 84 -15.83 9.30 16.03
CA VAL A 84 -16.27 9.99 14.82
C VAL A 84 -16.96 9.03 13.86
N ALA A 85 -16.38 7.85 13.65
CA ALA A 85 -16.96 6.82 12.78
C ALA A 85 -18.33 6.36 13.33
N TYR A 86 -18.41 6.08 14.62
CA TYR A 86 -19.65 5.63 15.25
C TYR A 86 -20.80 6.65 15.16
N LYS A 87 -20.48 7.95 15.28
CA LYS A 87 -21.48 9.03 15.22
C LYS A 87 -21.90 9.42 13.80
N ASN A 88 -20.97 9.35 12.82
CA ASN A 88 -21.15 9.98 11.52
C ASN A 88 -21.18 9.01 10.33
N LEU A 89 -20.81 7.73 10.53
CA LEU A 89 -20.73 6.77 9.44
C LEU A 89 -22.02 5.94 9.37
N PRO A 90 -22.94 6.22 8.42
CA PRO A 90 -24.14 5.40 8.25
C PRO A 90 -23.76 4.02 7.67
N GLU A 91 -24.62 3.03 7.87
CA GLU A 91 -24.46 1.71 7.26
C GLU A 91 -24.64 1.80 5.73
N SER A 92 -23.69 1.29 4.96
CA SER A 92 -23.70 1.34 3.49
C SER A 92 -24.55 0.24 2.86
N LEU A 93 -24.73 -0.89 3.56
CA LEU A 93 -25.42 -2.04 3.00
C LEU A 93 -26.94 -1.97 3.30
N PRO A 94 -27.83 -1.95 2.29
CA PRO A 94 -29.27 -1.99 2.48
C PRO A 94 -29.70 -3.21 3.32
N VAL A 95 -30.76 -3.04 4.10
CA VAL A 95 -31.24 -4.07 5.05
C VAL A 95 -31.59 -5.39 4.33
N GLU A 96 -32.10 -5.27 3.10
CA GLU A 96 -32.49 -6.41 2.26
C GLU A 96 -31.29 -7.27 1.83
N LEU A 97 -30.11 -6.64 1.67
CA LEU A 97 -28.87 -7.29 1.26
C LEU A 97 -28.04 -7.79 2.46
N ARG A 98 -28.42 -7.41 3.67
CA ARG A 98 -27.79 -7.93 4.88
C ARG A 98 -28.12 -9.41 5.00
N SER A 99 -27.12 -10.23 4.73
CA SER A 99 -27.25 -11.67 4.80
C SER A 99 -27.91 -12.11 6.13
N LYS A 100 -28.90 -13.00 6.07
CA LYS A 100 -29.54 -13.69 7.22
C LYS A 100 -28.56 -14.61 8.01
N LYS A 101 -27.27 -14.32 7.98
CA LYS A 101 -26.18 -15.07 8.64
C LYS A 101 -26.16 -14.95 10.17
N SER A 102 -27.23 -14.47 10.80
CA SER A 102 -27.28 -14.24 12.25
C SER A 102 -27.09 -15.48 13.11
N ASN A 103 -27.45 -16.68 12.62
CA ASN A 103 -27.51 -17.91 13.43
C ASN A 103 -26.41 -18.95 13.15
N MET A 104 -25.37 -18.59 12.39
CA MET A 104 -24.26 -19.53 12.16
C MET A 104 -23.20 -19.39 13.28
N ASP A 105 -22.73 -20.54 13.78
CA ASP A 105 -21.62 -20.62 14.74
C ASP A 105 -20.36 -19.96 14.18
N LEU A 106 -19.54 -19.33 15.03
CA LEU A 106 -18.31 -18.61 14.65
C LEU A 106 -17.37 -19.46 13.77
N ILE A 107 -17.26 -20.75 14.07
CA ILE A 107 -16.41 -21.68 13.33
C ILE A 107 -16.95 -21.89 11.91
N SER A 108 -18.26 -22.06 11.76
CA SER A 108 -18.91 -22.23 10.45
C SER A 108 -18.85 -20.95 9.61
N ARG A 109 -18.95 -19.77 10.25
CA ARG A 109 -18.71 -18.46 9.59
C ARG A 109 -17.27 -18.34 9.08
N PHE A 110 -16.29 -18.71 9.90
CA PHE A 110 -14.88 -18.65 9.50
C PHE A 110 -14.61 -19.63 8.34
N LYS A 111 -15.14 -20.85 8.41
CA LYS A 111 -15.00 -21.86 7.36
C LYS A 111 -15.68 -21.44 6.05
N SER A 112 -16.88 -20.86 6.14
CA SER A 112 -17.59 -20.31 4.97
C SER A 112 -16.84 -19.13 4.36
N SER A 113 -16.36 -18.19 5.19
CA SER A 113 -15.57 -17.04 4.72
C SER A 113 -14.28 -17.46 4.05
N SER A 114 -13.54 -18.41 4.63
CA SER A 114 -12.28 -18.91 4.03
C SER A 114 -12.54 -19.64 2.70
N LYS A 115 -13.63 -20.40 2.58
CA LYS A 115 -14.02 -21.04 1.32
C LYS A 115 -14.40 -20.00 0.25
N ASN A 116 -15.12 -18.94 0.63
CA ASN A 116 -15.47 -17.86 -0.29
C ASN A 116 -14.24 -17.08 -0.74
N ILE A 117 -13.30 -16.81 0.16
CA ILE A 117 -12.00 -16.19 -0.19
C ILE A 117 -11.24 -17.11 -1.16
N ALA A 118 -11.11 -18.40 -0.85
CA ALA A 118 -10.42 -19.35 -1.72
C ALA A 118 -11.05 -19.43 -3.12
N SER A 119 -12.39 -19.46 -3.22
CA SER A 119 -13.08 -19.44 -4.52
C SER A 119 -12.83 -18.15 -5.28
N THR A 120 -12.79 -17.01 -4.60
CA THR A 120 -12.47 -15.68 -5.20
C THR A 120 -11.03 -15.64 -5.73
N LEU A 121 -10.08 -16.24 -5.01
CA LEU A 121 -8.67 -16.34 -5.43
C LEU A 121 -8.48 -17.22 -6.67
N LEU A 122 -9.43 -18.09 -6.98
CA LEU A 122 -9.40 -18.99 -8.13
C LEU A 122 -10.34 -18.56 -9.26
N SER A 123 -11.16 -17.52 -9.06
CA SER A 123 -12.18 -17.10 -10.02
C SER A 123 -11.67 -16.14 -11.08
N GLY A 124 -11.50 -16.64 -12.31
CA GLY A 124 -11.38 -15.86 -13.56
C GLY A 124 -10.58 -14.56 -13.49
N SER A 125 -11.17 -13.48 -13.99
CA SER A 125 -10.50 -12.16 -14.10
C SER A 125 -10.22 -11.49 -12.76
N ILE A 126 -11.02 -11.73 -11.73
CA ILE A 126 -10.81 -11.20 -10.36
C ILE A 126 -9.53 -11.76 -9.77
N SER A 127 -9.29 -13.06 -9.95
CA SER A 127 -8.06 -13.73 -9.55
C SER A 127 -6.81 -13.03 -10.14
N VAL A 128 -6.86 -12.67 -11.42
CA VAL A 128 -5.73 -11.99 -12.08
C VAL A 128 -5.41 -10.66 -11.38
N VAL A 129 -6.42 -9.86 -11.02
CA VAL A 129 -6.19 -8.57 -10.31
C VAL A 129 -5.61 -8.80 -8.92
N ILE A 130 -6.08 -9.82 -8.19
CA ILE A 130 -5.58 -10.12 -6.84
C ILE A 130 -4.12 -10.59 -6.90
N TRP A 131 -3.78 -11.52 -7.80
CA TRP A 131 -2.41 -12.02 -7.94
C TRP A 131 -1.43 -10.97 -8.46
N MET A 132 -1.89 -10.11 -9.38
CA MET A 132 -1.14 -8.93 -9.82
C MET A 132 -0.86 -7.98 -8.65
N THR A 133 -1.86 -7.71 -7.82
CA THR A 133 -1.70 -6.89 -6.61
C THR A 133 -0.71 -7.54 -5.62
N MET A 134 -0.75 -8.87 -5.50
CA MET A 134 0.24 -9.61 -4.73
C MET A 134 1.67 -9.34 -5.20
N LEU A 135 1.94 -9.48 -6.50
CA LEU A 135 3.27 -9.23 -7.06
C LEU A 135 3.71 -7.78 -6.82
N PHE A 136 2.81 -6.82 -7.04
CA PHE A 136 3.09 -5.41 -6.81
C PHE A 136 3.45 -5.13 -5.34
N VAL A 137 2.61 -5.56 -4.40
CA VAL A 137 2.84 -5.35 -2.97
C VAL A 137 4.09 -6.11 -2.51
N PHE A 138 4.34 -7.30 -3.04
CA PHE A 138 5.51 -8.10 -2.71
C PHE A 138 6.80 -7.38 -3.12
N GLY A 139 6.92 -6.93 -4.38
CA GLY A 139 8.07 -6.17 -4.84
C GLY A 139 8.27 -4.86 -4.08
N PHE A 140 7.17 -4.17 -3.76
CA PHE A 140 7.22 -2.93 -3.00
C PHE A 140 7.68 -3.14 -1.55
N THR A 141 7.29 -4.24 -0.90
CA THR A 141 7.72 -4.56 0.47
C THR A 141 9.14 -5.14 0.54
N ILE A 142 9.62 -5.82 -0.50
CA ILE A 142 11.05 -6.14 -0.65
C ILE A 142 11.87 -4.85 -0.65
N MET A 143 11.48 -3.88 -1.50
CA MET A 143 12.16 -2.58 -1.56
C MET A 143 12.21 -1.89 -0.20
N HIS A 144 11.10 -1.82 0.53
CA HIS A 144 11.07 -1.21 1.86
C HIS A 144 12.11 -1.82 2.82
N ALA A 145 12.32 -3.14 2.75
CA ALA A 145 13.29 -3.81 3.60
C ALA A 145 14.74 -3.48 3.21
N VAL A 146 15.04 -3.46 1.90
CA VAL A 146 16.42 -3.28 1.43
C VAL A 146 16.81 -1.81 1.25
N PHE A 147 15.84 -0.90 1.16
CA PHE A 147 16.08 0.53 0.96
C PHE A 147 16.95 1.13 2.07
N ILE A 148 16.59 0.91 3.31
CA ILE A 148 17.32 1.43 4.48
C ILE A 148 18.71 0.79 4.56
N LEU A 149 18.83 -0.50 4.22
CA LEU A 149 20.13 -1.19 4.20
C LEU A 149 21.07 -0.58 3.16
N TYR A 150 20.56 -0.30 1.96
CA TYR A 150 21.32 0.33 0.88
C TYR A 150 21.70 1.78 1.21
N THR A 151 20.74 2.58 1.65
CA THR A 151 21.00 4.01 1.92
C THR A 151 21.93 4.22 3.12
N GLY A 152 21.89 3.33 4.12
CA GLY A 152 22.75 3.36 5.30
C GLY A 152 24.12 2.70 5.10
N MET A 153 24.31 1.93 4.01
CA MET A 153 25.59 1.28 3.68
C MET A 153 26.64 2.33 3.34
N ASP A 154 27.90 2.07 3.70
CA ASP A 154 29.00 3.00 3.45
C ASP A 154 29.22 3.26 1.95
N VAL A 155 29.63 4.49 1.62
CA VAL A 155 29.93 4.88 0.24
C VAL A 155 31.06 4.03 -0.36
N SER A 156 32.04 3.62 0.46
CA SER A 156 33.11 2.70 0.05
C SER A 156 32.61 1.36 -0.45
N ASP A 157 31.45 0.91 0.05
CA ASP A 157 30.81 -0.36 -0.31
C ASP A 157 29.71 -0.20 -1.37
N GLY A 158 29.54 1.02 -1.89
CA GLY A 158 28.56 1.35 -2.92
C GLY A 158 27.23 1.85 -2.40
N GLY A 159 27.08 2.11 -1.08
CA GLY A 159 25.91 2.74 -0.47
C GLY A 159 25.98 4.26 -0.47
N LEU A 160 25.13 4.90 0.34
CA LEU A 160 24.98 6.35 0.38
C LEU A 160 25.37 6.97 1.73
N SER A 161 25.68 6.18 2.73
CA SER A 161 25.98 6.61 4.12
C SER A 161 24.92 7.57 4.70
N PHE A 162 23.65 7.37 4.36
CA PHE A 162 22.55 8.20 4.86
C PHE A 162 22.27 7.89 6.33
N ASN A 163 22.07 8.95 7.10
CA ASN A 163 21.54 8.84 8.45
C ASN A 163 19.99 8.78 8.45
N GLU A 164 19.40 8.56 9.63
CA GLU A 164 17.94 8.45 9.81
C GLU A 164 17.19 9.72 9.37
N ALA A 165 17.76 10.91 9.60
CA ALA A 165 17.14 12.18 9.22
C ALA A 165 17.09 12.34 7.69
N GLN A 166 18.14 11.91 6.97
CA GLN A 166 18.19 11.97 5.51
C GLN A 166 17.18 10.97 4.91
N ASN A 167 17.12 9.75 5.44
CA ASN A 167 16.10 8.78 5.05
C ASN A 167 14.68 9.29 5.33
N GLY A 168 14.46 9.93 6.48
CA GLY A 168 13.19 10.55 6.83
C GLY A 168 12.74 11.62 5.83
N ARG A 169 13.67 12.42 5.32
CA ARG A 169 13.39 13.44 4.28
C ARG A 169 12.98 12.79 2.95
N ILE A 170 13.62 11.69 2.54
CA ILE A 170 13.23 10.94 1.34
C ILE A 170 11.83 10.36 1.51
N PHE A 171 11.51 9.77 2.67
CA PHE A 171 10.15 9.27 2.94
C PHE A 171 9.11 10.40 2.95
N ALA A 172 9.45 11.60 3.41
CA ALA A 172 8.57 12.76 3.32
C ALA A 172 8.28 13.15 1.85
N VAL A 173 9.29 13.10 0.97
CA VAL A 173 9.10 13.32 -0.48
C VAL A 173 8.14 12.28 -1.06
N ILE A 174 8.31 10.99 -0.72
CA ILE A 174 7.39 9.91 -1.14
C ILE A 174 5.97 10.18 -0.66
N GLY A 175 5.82 10.57 0.62
CA GLY A 175 4.52 10.86 1.21
C GLY A 175 3.80 12.02 0.52
N ILE A 176 4.49 13.14 0.31
CA ILE A 176 3.94 14.33 -0.37
C ILE A 176 3.55 13.99 -1.82
N ALA A 177 4.44 13.35 -2.57
CA ALA A 177 4.15 12.93 -3.94
C ALA A 177 2.98 11.95 -4.02
N GLY A 178 2.87 11.04 -3.05
CA GLY A 178 1.75 10.10 -2.92
C GLY A 178 0.42 10.82 -2.65
N ILE A 179 0.39 11.80 -1.73
CA ILE A 179 -0.79 12.61 -1.45
C ILE A 179 -1.26 13.36 -2.72
N LEU A 180 -0.33 14.01 -3.42
CA LEU A 180 -0.65 14.74 -4.65
C LEU A 180 -1.17 13.81 -5.73
N THR A 181 -0.55 12.66 -5.92
CA THR A 181 -0.96 11.69 -6.94
C THR A 181 -2.33 11.09 -6.62
N GLN A 182 -2.55 10.64 -5.41
CA GLN A 182 -3.77 9.94 -5.01
C GLN A 182 -4.92 10.91 -4.71
N GLY A 183 -4.62 12.10 -4.17
CA GLY A 183 -5.63 13.10 -3.86
C GLY A 183 -6.07 13.94 -5.06
N ILE A 184 -5.14 14.29 -5.95
CA ILE A 184 -5.39 15.26 -7.02
C ILE A 184 -5.34 14.60 -8.40
N LEU A 185 -4.29 13.83 -8.72
CA LEU A 185 -4.04 13.36 -10.08
C LEU A 185 -4.90 12.17 -10.51
N ILE A 186 -5.20 11.25 -9.59
CA ILE A 186 -5.89 10.00 -9.95
C ILE A 186 -7.30 10.23 -10.52
N GLY A 187 -8.03 11.25 -10.05
CA GLY A 187 -9.37 11.57 -10.54
C GLY A 187 -9.38 11.90 -12.03
N PRO A 188 -8.64 12.93 -12.48
CA PRO A 188 -8.49 13.26 -13.91
C PRO A 188 -7.93 12.12 -14.74
N LEU A 189 -6.86 11.47 -14.27
CA LEU A 189 -6.20 10.37 -14.98
C LEU A 189 -7.15 9.19 -15.23
N SER A 190 -7.93 8.80 -14.22
CA SER A 190 -8.86 7.68 -14.36
C SER A 190 -10.05 8.00 -15.28
N ARG A 191 -10.47 9.28 -15.34
CA ARG A 191 -11.52 9.73 -16.29
C ARG A 191 -11.03 9.75 -17.72
N THR A 192 -9.77 10.15 -17.95
CA THR A 192 -9.20 10.30 -19.31
C THR A 192 -8.74 8.96 -19.88
N PHE A 193 -8.01 8.17 -19.10
CA PHE A 193 -7.35 6.94 -19.56
C PHE A 193 -8.07 5.66 -19.14
N GLY A 194 -8.93 5.73 -18.11
CA GLY A 194 -9.57 4.58 -17.48
C GLY A 194 -8.63 3.77 -16.58
N SER A 195 -9.17 3.26 -15.48
CA SER A 195 -8.36 2.52 -14.49
C SER A 195 -7.67 1.28 -15.06
N ARG A 196 -8.26 0.62 -16.08
CA ARG A 196 -7.68 -0.57 -16.70
C ARG A 196 -6.37 -0.28 -17.44
N ARG A 197 -6.28 0.83 -18.17
CA ARG A 197 -5.05 1.24 -18.90
C ARG A 197 -3.99 1.80 -17.94
N LEU A 198 -4.41 2.39 -16.85
CA LEU A 198 -3.50 2.92 -15.82
C LEU A 198 -2.74 1.84 -15.08
N LEU A 199 -3.28 0.62 -14.95
CA LEU A 199 -2.62 -0.48 -14.23
C LEU A 199 -1.24 -0.84 -14.80
N PRO A 200 -1.09 -1.23 -16.09
CA PRO A 200 0.22 -1.57 -16.63
C PRO A 200 1.19 -0.39 -16.58
N ILE A 201 0.71 0.81 -16.85
CA ILE A 201 1.52 2.03 -16.80
C ILE A 201 2.07 2.27 -15.41
N SER A 202 1.23 2.15 -14.38
CA SER A 202 1.64 2.33 -12.97
C SER A 202 2.66 1.29 -12.52
N CYS A 203 2.50 0.02 -12.94
CA CYS A 203 3.47 -1.02 -12.65
C CYS A 203 4.83 -0.72 -13.29
N LEU A 204 4.85 -0.28 -14.56
CA LEU A 204 6.09 0.05 -15.27
C LEU A 204 6.78 1.28 -14.67
N ILE A 205 6.02 2.33 -14.33
CA ILE A 205 6.57 3.52 -13.66
C ILE A 205 7.19 3.15 -12.31
N THR A 206 6.47 2.38 -11.49
CA THR A 206 6.99 1.91 -10.20
C THR A 206 8.23 1.03 -10.41
N GLY A 207 8.17 0.09 -11.34
CA GLY A 207 9.27 -0.83 -11.66
C GLY A 207 10.53 -0.10 -12.10
N LEU A 208 10.39 0.91 -12.96
CA LEU A 208 11.51 1.77 -13.38
C LEU A 208 12.11 2.48 -12.16
N GLY A 209 11.29 3.11 -11.32
CA GLY A 209 11.75 3.77 -10.10
C GLY A 209 12.50 2.81 -9.19
N LEU A 210 11.94 1.63 -8.91
CA LEU A 210 12.57 0.64 -8.04
C LEU A 210 13.92 0.16 -8.58
N THR A 211 14.03 -0.05 -9.89
CA THR A 211 15.27 -0.49 -10.53
C THR A 211 16.35 0.60 -10.52
N LEU A 212 15.97 1.88 -10.53
CA LEU A 212 16.90 3.00 -10.57
C LEU A 212 17.50 3.36 -9.19
N ILE A 213 16.91 2.90 -8.08
CA ILE A 213 17.41 3.23 -6.72
C ILE A 213 18.93 2.99 -6.58
N PRO A 214 19.50 1.81 -6.91
CA PRO A 214 20.90 1.53 -6.64
C PRO A 214 21.89 2.20 -7.60
N TYR A 215 21.40 2.95 -8.58
CA TYR A 215 22.22 3.72 -9.52
C TYR A 215 22.38 5.19 -9.12
N THR A 216 22.00 5.54 -7.89
CA THR A 216 22.18 6.89 -7.36
C THR A 216 23.63 7.14 -6.97
N GLU A 217 24.21 8.20 -7.48
CA GLU A 217 25.57 8.62 -7.16
C GLU A 217 25.63 9.33 -5.81
N PRO A 218 26.59 9.00 -4.91
CA PRO A 218 26.65 9.58 -3.56
C PRO A 218 26.69 11.11 -3.55
N GLU A 219 27.34 11.75 -4.53
CA GLU A 219 27.45 13.22 -4.63
C GLU A 219 26.10 13.90 -4.85
N TYR A 220 25.21 13.26 -5.65
CA TYR A 220 23.90 13.80 -5.99
C TYR A 220 22.74 12.95 -5.39
N ALA A 221 23.06 12.06 -4.45
CA ALA A 221 22.17 11.01 -3.96
C ALA A 221 20.82 11.55 -3.49
N PHE A 222 20.80 12.67 -2.76
CA PHE A 222 19.56 13.24 -2.24
C PHE A 222 18.60 13.69 -3.36
N ILE A 223 19.14 14.32 -4.41
CA ILE A 223 18.32 14.81 -5.55
C ILE A 223 17.88 13.64 -6.40
N GLN A 224 18.81 12.75 -6.78
CA GLN A 224 18.52 11.60 -7.63
C GLN A 224 17.53 10.65 -6.95
N LEU A 225 17.76 10.32 -5.68
CA LEU A 225 16.88 9.47 -4.89
C LEU A 225 15.52 10.13 -4.66
N GLY A 226 15.49 11.45 -4.49
CA GLY A 226 14.25 12.23 -4.42
C GLY A 226 13.43 12.12 -5.71
N MET A 227 14.05 12.28 -6.88
CA MET A 227 13.37 12.11 -8.17
C MET A 227 12.85 10.69 -8.40
N VAL A 228 13.69 9.69 -8.10
CA VAL A 228 13.30 8.28 -8.18
C VAL A 228 12.15 7.98 -7.22
N SER A 229 12.16 8.54 -6.02
CA SER A 229 11.11 8.40 -5.02
C SER A 229 9.78 9.01 -5.47
N ILE A 230 9.82 10.16 -6.15
CA ILE A 230 8.62 10.77 -6.77
C ILE A 230 8.05 9.83 -7.84
N LEU A 231 8.90 9.25 -8.67
CA LEU A 231 8.48 8.30 -9.71
C LEU A 231 7.78 7.07 -9.08
N ILE A 232 8.36 6.50 -8.04
CA ILE A 232 7.78 5.39 -7.27
C ILE A 232 6.43 5.78 -6.66
N ALA A 233 6.36 6.98 -6.05
CA ALA A 233 5.14 7.48 -5.43
C ALA A 233 4.02 7.71 -6.44
N ILE A 234 4.33 8.23 -7.64
CA ILE A 234 3.37 8.38 -8.75
C ILE A 234 2.85 7.00 -9.19
N GLY A 235 3.74 6.06 -9.46
CA GLY A 235 3.34 4.72 -9.89
C GLY A 235 2.46 4.01 -8.85
N ASN A 236 2.90 3.97 -7.58
CA ASN A 236 2.11 3.39 -6.49
C ASN A 236 0.79 4.14 -6.26
N GLY A 237 0.81 5.48 -6.37
CA GLY A 237 -0.37 6.34 -6.21
C GLY A 237 -1.43 6.13 -7.28
N ILE A 238 -1.05 5.71 -8.48
CA ILE A 238 -1.97 5.33 -9.56
C ILE A 238 -2.44 3.87 -9.38
N PHE A 239 -1.54 2.96 -9.01
CA PHE A 239 -1.81 1.54 -8.93
C PHE A 239 -2.91 1.22 -7.92
N GLN A 240 -2.77 1.68 -6.67
CA GLN A 240 -3.65 1.32 -5.56
C GLN A 240 -5.13 1.64 -5.83
N PRO A 241 -5.50 2.89 -6.19
CA PRO A 241 -6.90 3.20 -6.47
C PRO A 241 -7.41 2.55 -7.76
N SER A 242 -6.56 2.39 -8.78
CA SER A 242 -6.95 1.73 -10.03
C SER A 242 -7.26 0.25 -9.82
N SER A 243 -6.43 -0.47 -9.08
CA SER A 243 -6.63 -1.88 -8.72
C SER A 243 -7.92 -2.05 -7.90
N SER A 244 -8.12 -1.22 -6.87
CA SER A 244 -9.33 -1.26 -6.03
C SER A 244 -10.61 -0.94 -6.82
N THR A 245 -10.54 0.02 -7.75
CA THR A 245 -11.68 0.38 -8.61
C THR A 245 -12.07 -0.79 -9.51
N ILE A 246 -11.09 -1.43 -10.15
CA ILE A 246 -11.35 -2.58 -11.05
C ILE A 246 -11.93 -3.74 -10.26
N LEU A 247 -11.38 -4.07 -9.10
CA LEU A 247 -11.92 -5.12 -8.24
C LEU A 247 -13.36 -4.85 -7.82
N THR A 248 -13.66 -3.60 -7.43
CA THR A 248 -15.01 -3.19 -7.06
C THR A 248 -15.99 -3.37 -8.22
N THR A 249 -15.61 -2.91 -9.41
CA THR A 249 -16.45 -3.03 -10.61
C THR A 249 -16.68 -4.51 -10.96
N MET A 250 -15.60 -5.30 -11.02
CA MET A 250 -15.70 -6.73 -11.32
C MET A 250 -16.52 -7.50 -10.28
N ALA A 251 -16.42 -7.14 -9.00
CA ALA A 251 -17.22 -7.76 -7.96
C ALA A 251 -18.72 -7.48 -8.14
N LYS A 252 -19.08 -6.23 -8.45
CA LYS A 252 -20.47 -5.82 -8.74
C LYS A 252 -21.01 -6.53 -9.98
N ASP A 253 -20.26 -6.56 -11.08
CA ASP A 253 -20.64 -7.18 -12.36
C ASP A 253 -20.86 -8.70 -12.22
N ASN A 254 -20.20 -9.37 -11.28
CA ASN A 254 -20.33 -10.78 -11.00
C ASN A 254 -21.24 -11.11 -9.80
N GLY A 255 -21.91 -10.10 -9.22
CA GLY A 255 -22.79 -10.29 -8.06
C GLY A 255 -22.10 -10.81 -6.80
N LEU A 256 -20.80 -10.51 -6.64
CA LEU A 256 -20.01 -10.94 -5.49
C LEU A 256 -20.07 -9.89 -4.37
N GLU A 257 -20.04 -10.34 -3.11
CA GLU A 257 -19.96 -9.47 -1.95
C GLU A 257 -18.62 -8.71 -1.96
N LEU A 258 -18.67 -7.37 -2.03
CA LEU A 258 -17.49 -6.51 -2.04
C LEU A 258 -16.55 -6.78 -0.86
N GLY A 259 -17.10 -6.99 0.33
CA GLY A 259 -16.32 -7.30 1.53
C GLY A 259 -15.48 -8.56 1.39
N VAL A 260 -15.99 -9.60 0.73
CA VAL A 260 -15.26 -10.85 0.47
C VAL A 260 -14.11 -10.62 -0.51
N VAL A 261 -14.37 -9.90 -1.62
CA VAL A 261 -13.37 -9.64 -2.66
C VAL A 261 -12.26 -8.73 -2.12
N MET A 262 -12.62 -7.65 -1.43
CA MET A 262 -11.64 -6.74 -0.81
C MET A 262 -10.86 -7.44 0.31
N GLY A 263 -11.53 -8.29 1.10
CA GLY A 263 -10.89 -9.12 2.11
C GLY A 263 -9.89 -10.13 1.53
N ALA A 264 -10.21 -10.74 0.40
CA ALA A 264 -9.30 -11.62 -0.32
C ALA A 264 -8.05 -10.88 -0.81
N GLN A 265 -8.22 -9.70 -1.42
CA GLN A 265 -7.12 -8.85 -1.84
C GLN A 265 -6.23 -8.45 -0.65
N GLU A 266 -6.83 -8.02 0.46
CA GLU A 266 -6.07 -7.58 1.63
C GLU A 266 -5.35 -8.74 2.32
N SER A 267 -5.93 -9.95 2.34
CA SER A 267 -5.29 -11.16 2.87
C SER A 267 -4.03 -11.51 2.09
N VAL A 268 -4.09 -11.46 0.76
CA VAL A 268 -2.95 -11.72 -0.11
C VAL A 268 -1.89 -10.62 0.02
N SER A 269 -2.31 -9.37 0.13
CA SER A 269 -1.41 -8.24 0.40
C SER A 269 -0.72 -8.34 1.76
N ALA A 270 -1.44 -8.80 2.80
CA ALA A 270 -0.85 -9.05 4.12
C ALA A 270 0.21 -10.15 4.07
N PHE A 271 -0.04 -11.23 3.32
CA PHE A 271 0.94 -12.29 3.10
C PHE A 271 2.20 -11.77 2.40
N SER A 272 2.03 -10.93 1.37
CA SER A 272 3.15 -10.25 0.68
C SER A 272 3.96 -9.37 1.63
N ARG A 273 3.30 -8.65 2.56
CA ARG A 273 3.97 -7.81 3.57
C ARG A 273 4.78 -8.62 4.59
N ILE A 274 4.44 -9.88 4.81
CA ILE A 274 5.24 -10.79 5.66
C ILE A 274 6.43 -11.33 4.88
N LEU A 275 6.19 -11.87 3.69
CA LEU A 275 7.23 -12.52 2.90
C LEU A 275 8.22 -11.54 2.26
N GLY A 276 7.77 -10.32 1.94
CA GLY A 276 8.61 -9.32 1.27
C GLY A 276 9.88 -8.99 2.02
N PRO A 277 9.82 -8.55 3.28
CA PRO A 277 11.02 -8.28 4.08
C PRO A 277 11.92 -9.51 4.28
N LEU A 278 11.35 -10.69 4.46
CA LEU A 278 12.11 -11.93 4.57
C LEU A 278 12.88 -12.22 3.29
N THR A 279 12.22 -12.13 2.14
CA THR A 279 12.85 -12.33 0.83
C THR A 279 13.89 -11.23 0.56
N GLY A 280 13.55 -9.98 0.84
CA GLY A 280 14.46 -8.84 0.66
C GLY A 280 15.73 -8.99 1.49
N GLY A 281 15.61 -9.28 2.77
CA GLY A 281 16.75 -9.52 3.66
C GLY A 281 17.58 -10.73 3.23
N PHE A 282 16.94 -11.83 2.82
CA PHE A 282 17.64 -13.02 2.32
C PHE A 282 18.43 -12.72 1.05
N VAL A 283 17.81 -12.09 0.05
CA VAL A 283 18.48 -11.71 -1.20
C VAL A 283 19.62 -10.75 -0.91
N TRP A 284 19.42 -9.76 -0.04
CA TRP A 284 20.44 -8.80 0.36
C TRP A 284 21.66 -9.47 0.95
N VAL A 285 21.50 -10.34 1.95
CA VAL A 285 22.62 -11.07 2.59
C VAL A 285 23.38 -11.92 1.59
N LEU A 286 22.69 -12.53 0.62
CA LEU A 286 23.34 -13.37 -0.40
C LEU A 286 24.13 -12.56 -1.44
N THR A 287 23.79 -11.28 -1.65
CA THR A 287 24.30 -10.52 -2.79
C THR A 287 25.13 -9.31 -2.42
N VAL A 288 24.97 -8.72 -1.24
CA VAL A 288 25.63 -7.46 -0.85
C VAL A 288 27.16 -7.49 -0.96
N ASN A 289 27.79 -8.62 -0.66
CA ASN A 289 29.24 -8.79 -0.69
C ASN A 289 29.74 -9.47 -1.99
N ARG A 290 28.90 -9.58 -3.02
CA ARG A 290 29.28 -10.19 -4.30
C ARG A 290 29.61 -9.12 -5.33
N SER A 291 30.36 -9.52 -6.34
CA SER A 291 30.61 -8.70 -7.53
C SER A 291 29.46 -8.80 -8.53
N ALA A 292 29.34 -7.77 -9.39
CA ALA A 292 28.37 -7.78 -10.48
C ALA A 292 28.45 -9.09 -11.30
N PRO A 293 27.30 -9.61 -11.81
CA PRO A 293 25.99 -8.99 -11.85
C PRO A 293 25.09 -9.30 -10.62
N PHE A 294 25.58 -10.04 -9.62
CA PHE A 294 24.79 -10.50 -8.46
C PHE A 294 25.18 -9.78 -7.16
N ASP A 295 25.40 -8.48 -7.25
CA ASP A 295 25.68 -7.58 -6.13
C ASP A 295 24.40 -7.01 -5.49
N TYR A 296 24.51 -5.94 -4.68
CA TYR A 296 23.39 -5.28 -4.00
C TYR A 296 22.29 -4.76 -4.97
N HIS A 297 22.61 -4.53 -6.26
CA HIS A 297 21.60 -4.16 -7.26
C HIS A 297 20.56 -5.26 -7.48
N THR A 298 20.91 -6.51 -7.24
CA THR A 298 20.05 -7.68 -7.49
C THR A 298 18.70 -7.58 -6.77
N ALA A 299 18.68 -7.08 -5.54
CA ALA A 299 17.45 -6.94 -4.78
C ALA A 299 16.48 -5.93 -5.42
N PHE A 300 17.01 -4.84 -5.96
CA PHE A 300 16.22 -3.81 -6.64
C PHE A 300 15.78 -4.25 -8.04
N HIS A 301 16.63 -4.98 -8.76
CA HIS A 301 16.27 -5.59 -10.05
C HIS A 301 15.18 -6.64 -9.89
N LEU A 302 15.20 -7.42 -8.81
CA LEU A 302 14.11 -8.34 -8.47
C LEU A 302 12.79 -7.58 -8.28
N CYS A 303 12.82 -6.45 -7.57
CA CYS A 303 11.63 -5.60 -7.41
C CYS A 303 11.11 -5.12 -8.77
N GLY A 304 11.99 -4.63 -9.64
CA GLY A 304 11.63 -4.20 -10.99
C GLY A 304 11.03 -5.33 -11.83
N LEU A 305 11.63 -6.52 -11.78
CA LEU A 305 11.12 -7.71 -12.48
C LEU A 305 9.70 -8.07 -12.02
N LEU A 306 9.44 -8.06 -10.73
CA LEU A 306 8.10 -8.31 -10.18
C LEU A 306 7.08 -7.30 -10.69
N MET A 307 7.46 -6.02 -10.83
CA MET A 307 6.59 -4.99 -11.41
C MET A 307 6.33 -5.22 -12.90
N VAL A 308 7.33 -5.66 -13.67
CA VAL A 308 7.14 -6.03 -15.08
C VAL A 308 6.20 -7.23 -15.20
N LEU A 309 6.35 -8.25 -14.37
CA LEU A 309 5.42 -9.39 -14.33
C LEU A 309 3.99 -8.95 -13.99
N ALA A 310 3.82 -8.05 -13.01
CA ALA A 310 2.53 -7.47 -12.68
C ALA A 310 1.95 -6.68 -13.88
N ALA A 311 2.77 -5.91 -14.59
CA ALA A 311 2.34 -5.18 -15.79
C ALA A 311 1.87 -6.15 -16.89
N ILE A 312 2.61 -7.23 -17.16
CA ILE A 312 2.21 -8.25 -18.15
C ILE A 312 0.89 -8.92 -17.76
N MET A 313 0.72 -9.26 -16.48
CA MET A 313 -0.55 -9.82 -15.99
C MET A 313 -1.72 -8.85 -16.18
N SER A 314 -1.50 -7.56 -15.97
CA SER A 314 -2.53 -6.53 -16.13
C SER A 314 -3.03 -6.37 -17.57
N LEU A 315 -2.24 -6.73 -18.58
CA LEU A 315 -2.65 -6.69 -19.99
C LEU A 315 -3.82 -7.63 -20.29
N LYS A 316 -3.99 -8.71 -19.52
CA LYS A 316 -5.16 -9.60 -19.63
C LYS A 316 -6.45 -8.87 -19.22
N ILE A 317 -6.36 -7.93 -18.27
CA ILE A 317 -7.48 -7.14 -17.74
C ILE A 317 -7.88 -6.06 -18.74
N VAL A 318 -6.89 -5.44 -19.40
CA VAL A 318 -7.12 -4.39 -20.42
C VAL A 318 -7.92 -4.93 -21.60
N LYS A 319 -7.69 -6.19 -21.99
CA LYS A 319 -8.37 -6.84 -23.13
C LYS A 319 -9.80 -7.30 -22.85
N THR A 320 -10.25 -7.32 -21.60
CA THR A 320 -11.62 -7.74 -21.25
C THR A 320 -12.60 -6.60 -21.55
N PRO A 321 -13.63 -6.78 -22.40
CA PRO A 321 -14.59 -5.71 -22.72
C PRO A 321 -15.34 -5.24 -21.47
N ASP A 322 -15.64 -3.94 -21.41
CA ASP A 322 -16.47 -3.36 -20.35
C ASP A 322 -17.94 -3.67 -20.66
N LYS A 323 -18.60 -4.45 -19.81
CA LYS A 323 -20.03 -4.72 -19.94
C LYS A 323 -20.90 -3.48 -19.70
N SER A 324 -20.38 -2.46 -19.00
CA SER A 324 -21.09 -1.22 -18.71
C SER A 324 -21.18 -0.23 -19.88
N SER A 325 -20.42 -0.44 -20.95
CA SER A 325 -20.47 0.43 -22.15
C SER A 325 -21.47 -0.02 -23.22
N SER A 326 -22.23 -1.10 -22.97
CA SER A 326 -23.24 -1.64 -23.92
C SER A 326 -24.68 -1.28 -23.52
N GLU A 327 -24.90 -0.47 -22.47
CA GLU A 327 -26.22 -0.05 -21.99
C GLU A 327 -26.40 1.48 -21.97
N GLU A 328 -25.61 2.25 -22.77
CA GLU A 328 -25.87 3.68 -23.06
C GLU A 328 -26.35 3.88 -24.49
#